data_2e6c09974899ff75ac33cc81aba6b074
#
_entry.id   2e6c09974899ff75ac33cc81aba6b074
#
_cell.length_a   1.000
_cell.length_b   1.000
_cell.length_c   1.000
_cell.angle_alpha   90.00
_cell.angle_beta   90.00
_cell.angle_gamma   90.00
#
_symmetry.space_group_name_H-M   'P 1'
#
loop_
_entity.id
_entity.type
_entity.pdbx_description
1 polymer ?
#
loop_
_entity_poly.entity_id
_entity_poly.type
_entity_poly.pdbx_seq_one_letter_code
_entity_poly.pdbx_strand_id
1 'polypeptide(L)'
;PVVDRVDLDRYLGRWFEIARYDMAFERGCDGVTANYSRREDGLIRVINTCRQGGLDGELEIAEGRARVVEGSNGAKLKVSFFGPFWGDYWVLELDEAYEWVVVGGPEGRYLWILSRTPQMDAAVLDARLQRLEQIGYDTSELIYPDQWESVEAAPDDAAEAG
;
A
#
# COMPACT_ATOMS: atom_id res chain seq x y z
N PRO A 1 12.77 7.93 -8.86
CA PRO A 1 11.96 7.81 -10.08
C PRO A 1 10.60 7.19 -9.78
N VAL A 2 9.60 7.58 -10.52
CA VAL A 2 8.25 7.03 -10.43
C VAL A 2 7.85 6.47 -11.79
N VAL A 3 6.77 5.69 -11.83
CA VAL A 3 6.21 5.21 -13.10
C VAL A 3 5.69 6.40 -13.92
N ASP A 4 5.55 6.20 -15.22
CA ASP A 4 5.12 7.27 -16.13
C ASP A 4 3.65 7.64 -15.95
N ARG A 5 2.83 6.66 -15.59
CA ARG A 5 1.37 6.85 -15.51
C ARG A 5 0.72 5.78 -14.64
N VAL A 6 -0.33 6.17 -13.92
CA VAL A 6 -1.22 5.25 -13.20
C VAL A 6 -2.65 5.52 -13.64
N ASP A 7 -3.31 4.47 -14.14
CA ASP A 7 -4.75 4.51 -14.39
C ASP A 7 -5.44 4.28 -13.05
N LEU A 8 -5.97 5.34 -12.46
CA LEU A 8 -6.56 5.29 -11.13
C LEU A 8 -7.76 4.34 -11.05
N ASP A 9 -8.57 4.23 -12.10
CA ASP A 9 -9.71 3.33 -12.09
C ASP A 9 -9.27 1.87 -11.95
N ARG A 10 -8.15 1.51 -12.56
CA ARG A 10 -7.57 0.17 -12.41
C ARG A 10 -6.87 -0.01 -11.06
N TYR A 11 -6.40 1.08 -10.47
CA TYR A 11 -5.66 1.05 -9.21
C TYR A 11 -6.58 0.92 -7.99
N LEU A 12 -7.83 1.33 -8.10
CA LEU A 12 -8.79 1.28 -7.01
C LEU A 12 -9.05 -0.15 -6.53
N GLY A 13 -9.64 -0.29 -5.35
CA GLY A 13 -9.97 -1.57 -4.75
C GLY A 13 -9.02 -1.95 -3.63
N ARG A 14 -8.99 -3.22 -3.30
CA ARG A 14 -8.20 -3.74 -2.18
C ARG A 14 -6.80 -4.14 -2.61
N TRP A 15 -5.84 -3.80 -1.77
CA TRP A 15 -4.44 -4.25 -1.86
C TRP A 15 -4.02 -4.86 -0.52
N PHE A 16 -3.27 -5.94 -0.57
CA PHE A 16 -2.66 -6.55 0.61
C PHE A 16 -1.22 -6.07 0.75
N GLU A 17 -0.81 -5.73 1.97
CA GLU A 17 0.58 -5.36 2.24
C GLU A 17 1.43 -6.62 2.36
N ILE A 18 2.43 -6.74 1.49
CA ILE A 18 3.36 -7.86 1.48
C ILE A 18 4.60 -7.53 2.31
N ALA A 19 5.08 -6.29 2.21
CA ALA A 19 6.26 -5.84 2.94
C ALA A 19 6.19 -4.34 3.18
N ARG A 20 6.87 -3.88 4.23
CA ARG A 20 6.96 -2.45 4.54
C ARG A 20 8.25 -2.14 5.30
N TYR A 21 8.67 -0.89 5.25
CA TYR A 21 9.61 -0.37 6.24
C TYR A 21 8.89 -0.18 7.58
N ASP A 22 9.63 -0.31 8.68
CA ASP A 22 9.06 -0.11 10.01
C ASP A 22 8.57 1.34 10.19
N MET A 23 7.31 1.47 10.54
CA MET A 23 6.64 2.75 10.77
C MET A 23 5.94 2.68 12.11
N ALA A 24 6.08 3.72 12.93
CA ALA A 24 5.49 3.73 14.27
C ALA A 24 3.98 3.46 14.26
N PHE A 25 3.27 4.00 13.28
CA PHE A 25 1.80 3.84 13.20
C PHE A 25 1.37 2.44 12.71
N GLU A 26 2.29 1.65 12.15
CA GLU A 26 2.00 0.27 11.70
C GLU A 26 2.67 -0.78 12.58
N ARG A 27 3.30 -0.38 13.67
CA ARG A 27 4.04 -1.30 14.51
C ARG A 27 3.13 -2.39 15.08
N GLY A 28 3.52 -3.64 14.87
CA GLY A 28 2.73 -4.79 15.31
C GLY A 28 1.57 -5.18 14.41
N CYS A 29 1.41 -4.54 13.26
CA CYS A 29 0.32 -4.81 12.32
C CYS A 29 0.57 -6.05 11.48
N ASP A 30 -0.43 -6.92 11.44
CA ASP A 30 -0.51 -8.05 10.52
C ASP A 30 -1.83 -7.97 9.74
N GLY A 31 -1.96 -8.73 8.67
CA GLY A 31 -3.16 -8.71 7.85
C GLY A 31 -3.51 -7.33 7.31
N VAL A 32 -2.49 -6.54 7.01
CA VAL A 32 -2.68 -5.14 6.59
C VAL A 32 -3.25 -5.09 5.19
N THR A 33 -4.29 -4.29 5.01
CA THR A 33 -4.84 -3.99 3.70
C THR A 33 -5.00 -2.50 3.50
N ALA A 34 -4.99 -2.08 2.24
CA ALA A 34 -5.33 -0.73 1.83
C ALA A 34 -6.45 -0.82 0.80
N ASN A 35 -7.51 -0.05 0.99
CA ASN A 35 -8.64 0.00 0.08
C ASN A 35 -8.80 1.42 -0.45
N TYR A 36 -8.82 1.56 -1.76
CA TYR A 36 -8.96 2.84 -2.42
C TYR A 36 -10.29 2.90 -3.17
N SER A 37 -11.03 3.97 -2.98
CA SER A 37 -12.29 4.21 -3.69
C SER A 37 -12.45 5.68 -4.00
N ARG A 38 -13.31 6.00 -4.98
CA ARG A 38 -13.54 7.40 -5.33
C ARG A 38 -14.51 8.05 -4.36
N ARG A 39 -14.20 9.29 -4.00
CA ARG A 39 -15.10 10.13 -3.21
C ARG A 39 -15.89 11.03 -4.13
N GLU A 40 -17.01 11.52 -3.62
CA GLU A 40 -17.86 12.45 -4.37
C GLU A 40 -17.17 13.78 -4.65
N ASP A 41 -16.20 14.17 -3.82
CA ASP A 41 -15.46 15.43 -3.98
C ASP A 41 -14.26 15.33 -4.95
N GLY A 42 -14.13 14.20 -5.63
CA GLY A 42 -13.03 13.99 -6.58
C GLY A 42 -11.75 13.45 -5.96
N LEU A 43 -11.70 13.37 -4.64
CA LEU A 43 -10.56 12.75 -3.94
C LEU A 43 -10.73 11.23 -3.89
N ILE A 44 -9.71 10.56 -3.40
CA ILE A 44 -9.71 9.12 -3.20
C ILE A 44 -9.86 8.83 -1.71
N ARG A 45 -10.82 7.97 -1.37
CA ARG A 45 -10.99 7.47 -0.01
C ARG A 45 -10.00 6.35 0.21
N VAL A 46 -9.28 6.39 1.33
CA VAL A 46 -8.28 5.40 1.70
C VAL A 46 -8.73 4.76 3.00
N ILE A 47 -8.92 3.44 2.99
CA ILE A 47 -9.21 2.65 4.20
C ILE A 47 -8.05 1.71 4.43
N ASN A 48 -7.29 1.94 5.49
CA ASN A 48 -6.22 1.04 5.92
C ASN A 48 -6.73 0.18 7.07
N THR A 49 -6.45 -1.10 7.02
CA THR A 49 -6.82 -2.06 8.08
C THR A 49 -5.57 -2.74 8.61
N CYS A 50 -5.61 -3.08 9.90
CA CYS A 50 -4.51 -3.71 10.61
C CYS A 50 -5.08 -4.64 11.66
N ARG A 51 -4.47 -5.81 11.83
CA ARG A 51 -4.73 -6.73 12.95
C ARG A 51 -3.52 -6.66 13.88
N GLN A 52 -3.74 -6.30 15.13
CA GLN A 52 -2.65 -6.16 16.08
C GLN A 52 -2.20 -7.51 16.64
N GLY A 53 -0.90 -7.81 16.44
CA GLY A 53 -0.29 -8.98 17.05
C GLY A 53 -0.65 -10.31 16.40
N GLY A 54 -1.08 -10.32 15.15
CA GLY A 54 -1.41 -11.54 14.40
C GLY A 54 -2.74 -11.42 13.67
N LEU A 55 -3.02 -12.37 12.79
CA LEU A 55 -4.24 -12.36 11.98
C LEU A 55 -5.53 -12.45 12.82
N ASP A 56 -5.43 -13.01 14.03
CA ASP A 56 -6.55 -13.10 14.97
C ASP A 56 -6.63 -11.89 15.91
N GLY A 57 -5.74 -10.93 15.72
CA GLY A 57 -5.66 -9.76 16.59
C GLY A 57 -6.81 -8.79 16.41
N GLU A 58 -6.83 -7.78 17.28
CA GLU A 58 -7.83 -6.72 17.23
C GLU A 58 -7.74 -5.94 15.93
N LEU A 59 -8.89 -5.72 15.29
CA LEU A 59 -8.97 -4.97 14.05
C LEU A 59 -8.89 -3.47 14.34
N GLU A 60 -7.97 -2.81 13.65
CA GLU A 60 -7.83 -1.36 13.65
C GLU A 60 -8.06 -0.84 12.25
N ILE A 61 -8.83 0.23 12.14
CA ILE A 61 -9.17 0.83 10.84
C ILE A 61 -8.81 2.31 10.88
N ALA A 62 -8.12 2.77 9.85
CA ALA A 62 -7.83 4.18 9.67
C ALA A 62 -8.37 4.62 8.32
N GLU A 63 -9.15 5.69 8.33
CA GLU A 63 -9.68 6.28 7.11
C GLU A 63 -8.96 7.58 6.79
N GLY A 64 -8.50 7.70 5.54
CA GLY A 64 -7.86 8.89 5.05
C GLY A 64 -8.38 9.26 3.67
N ARG A 65 -7.74 10.24 3.10
CA ARG A 65 -8.05 10.72 1.76
C ARG A 65 -6.77 10.98 1.00
N ALA A 66 -6.82 10.80 -0.31
CA ALA A 66 -5.69 11.04 -1.18
C ALA A 66 -6.09 11.95 -2.33
N ARG A 67 -5.12 12.72 -2.81
CA ARG A 67 -5.28 13.53 -4.01
C ARG A 67 -4.09 13.29 -4.93
N VAL A 68 -4.35 13.36 -6.23
CA VAL A 68 -3.29 13.23 -7.23
C VAL A 68 -2.53 14.55 -7.30
N VAL A 69 -1.20 14.46 -7.36
CA VAL A 69 -0.36 15.62 -7.61
C VAL A 69 -0.49 15.99 -9.09
N GLU A 70 -0.82 17.24 -9.35
CA GLU A 70 -0.99 17.74 -10.72
C GLU A 70 0.30 17.54 -11.52
N GLY A 71 0.14 17.06 -12.75
CA GLY A 71 1.26 16.84 -13.66
C GLY A 71 2.00 15.52 -13.47
N SER A 72 1.58 14.69 -12.52
CA SER A 72 2.24 13.40 -12.25
C SER A 72 1.64 12.22 -13.02
N ASN A 73 0.54 12.44 -13.75
CA ASN A 73 -0.20 11.37 -14.44
C ASN A 73 -0.67 10.25 -13.49
N GLY A 74 -0.98 10.60 -12.25
CA GLY A 74 -1.43 9.64 -11.23
C GLY A 74 -0.30 8.92 -10.49
N ALA A 75 0.95 9.16 -10.85
CA ALA A 75 2.09 8.44 -10.24
C ALA A 75 2.50 8.99 -8.88
N LYS A 76 2.11 10.22 -8.56
CA LYS A 76 2.37 10.83 -7.26
C LYS A 76 1.08 11.30 -6.64
N LEU A 77 0.88 10.94 -5.37
CA LEU A 77 -0.29 11.35 -4.61
C LEU A 77 0.16 11.98 -3.29
N LYS A 78 -0.78 12.68 -2.67
CA LYS A 78 -0.66 13.13 -1.28
C LYS A 78 -1.76 12.45 -0.50
N VAL A 79 -1.42 11.88 0.66
CA VAL A 79 -2.37 11.15 1.50
C VAL A 79 -2.44 11.80 2.87
N SER A 80 -3.64 11.96 3.41
CA SER A 80 -3.85 12.54 4.74
C SER A 80 -4.79 11.68 5.57
N PHE A 81 -4.36 11.39 6.80
CA PHE A 81 -5.17 10.73 7.81
C PHE A 81 -5.52 11.68 8.96
N PHE A 82 -4.74 12.76 9.13
CA PHE A 82 -4.91 13.68 10.28
C PHE A 82 -4.87 15.13 9.81
N GLY A 83 -6.04 15.75 9.72
CA GLY A 83 -6.18 17.19 9.55
C GLY A 83 -5.37 17.78 8.40
N PRO A 84 -4.47 18.73 8.68
CA PRO A 84 -3.73 19.42 7.61
C PRO A 84 -2.48 18.69 7.14
N PHE A 85 -2.15 17.56 7.73
CA PHE A 85 -0.91 16.84 7.39
C PHE A 85 -1.10 15.92 6.20
N TRP A 86 -0.30 16.13 5.15
CA TRP A 86 -0.29 15.34 3.92
C TRP A 86 1.07 14.69 3.73
N GLY A 87 1.10 13.39 3.50
CA GLY A 87 2.32 12.65 3.21
C GLY A 87 2.41 12.29 1.74
N ASP A 88 3.63 12.10 1.27
CA ASP A 88 3.88 11.68 -0.11
C ASP A 88 3.56 10.19 -0.29
N TYR A 89 3.05 9.87 -1.47
CA TYR A 89 2.74 8.52 -1.88
C TYR A 89 3.11 8.40 -3.35
N TRP A 90 4.29 7.86 -3.61
CA TRP A 90 4.83 7.77 -4.96
C TRP A 90 4.82 6.34 -5.46
N VAL A 91 4.24 6.13 -6.63
CA VAL A 91 4.22 4.80 -7.26
C VAL A 91 5.55 4.60 -7.98
N LEU A 92 6.42 3.77 -7.40
CA LEU A 92 7.78 3.55 -7.90
C LEU A 92 7.81 2.49 -9.00
N GLU A 93 7.03 1.44 -8.84
CA GLU A 93 6.85 0.39 -9.83
C GLU A 93 5.41 -0.11 -9.79
N LEU A 94 4.91 -0.55 -10.94
CA LEU A 94 3.53 -1.02 -11.05
C LEU A 94 3.47 -2.10 -12.13
N ASP A 95 2.90 -3.25 -11.78
CA ASP A 95 2.66 -4.34 -12.70
C ASP A 95 1.74 -3.89 -13.85
N GLU A 96 2.00 -4.36 -15.06
CA GLU A 96 1.17 -4.02 -16.21
C GLU A 96 -0.30 -4.42 -16.02
N ALA A 97 -0.54 -5.55 -15.34
CA ALA A 97 -1.89 -6.02 -15.03
C ALA A 97 -2.43 -5.48 -13.70
N TYR A 98 -1.69 -4.58 -13.04
CA TYR A 98 -2.06 -3.99 -11.75
C TYR A 98 -2.25 -5.04 -10.64
N GLU A 99 -1.44 -6.11 -10.66
CA GLU A 99 -1.50 -7.16 -9.65
C GLU A 99 -0.59 -6.89 -8.45
N TRP A 100 0.45 -6.09 -8.65
CA TRP A 100 1.34 -5.67 -7.56
C TRP A 100 1.82 -4.24 -7.81
N VAL A 101 2.26 -3.58 -6.73
CA VAL A 101 2.75 -2.19 -6.78
C VAL A 101 3.81 -1.99 -5.71
N VAL A 102 4.79 -1.14 -6.00
CA VAL A 102 5.79 -0.67 -5.03
C VAL A 102 5.59 0.82 -4.82
N VAL A 103 5.43 1.22 -3.57
CA VAL A 103 5.11 2.58 -3.18
C VAL A 103 6.18 3.11 -2.23
N GLY A 104 6.59 4.34 -2.44
CA GLY A 104 7.57 5.00 -1.58
C GLY A 104 7.36 6.50 -1.56
N GLY A 105 8.41 7.22 -1.24
CA GLY A 105 8.40 8.67 -1.21
C GLY A 105 9.73 9.25 -1.66
N PRO A 106 9.84 10.58 -1.73
CA PRO A 106 11.03 11.23 -2.28
C PRO A 106 12.31 11.02 -1.46
N GLU A 107 12.18 10.79 -0.16
CA GLU A 107 13.34 10.71 0.73
C GLU A 107 13.74 9.28 1.10
N GLY A 108 13.04 8.27 0.56
CA GLY A 108 13.35 6.87 0.82
C GLY A 108 13.02 6.38 2.23
N ARG A 109 12.23 7.14 3.00
CA ARG A 109 11.86 6.77 4.37
C ARG A 109 10.70 5.80 4.43
N TYR A 110 9.90 5.77 3.39
CA TYR A 110 8.71 4.92 3.28
C TYR A 110 8.91 3.92 2.17
N LEU A 111 8.47 2.71 2.39
CA LEU A 111 8.49 1.68 1.36
C LEU A 111 7.41 0.66 1.67
N TRP A 112 6.59 0.37 0.66
CA TRP A 112 5.56 -0.66 0.73
C TRP A 112 5.57 -1.46 -0.56
N ILE A 113 5.39 -2.78 -0.41
CA ILE A 113 5.10 -3.66 -1.53
C ILE A 113 3.69 -4.19 -1.28
N LEU A 114 2.80 -3.92 -2.21
CA LEU A 114 1.38 -4.30 -2.12
C LEU A 114 1.03 -5.27 -3.25
N SER A 115 0.06 -6.13 -3.00
CA SER A 115 -0.40 -7.12 -3.97
C SER A 115 -1.92 -7.27 -3.90
N ARG A 116 -2.52 -7.63 -5.04
CA ARG A 116 -3.95 -7.95 -5.08
C ARG A 116 -4.29 -9.22 -4.32
N THR A 117 -3.31 -10.09 -4.14
CA THR A 117 -3.47 -11.32 -3.35
C THR A 117 -2.62 -11.24 -2.09
N PRO A 118 -3.03 -11.89 -1.00
CA PRO A 118 -2.27 -11.82 0.26
C PRO A 118 -0.94 -12.56 0.21
N GLN A 119 -0.75 -13.42 -0.79
CA GLN A 119 0.51 -14.11 -1.01
C GLN A 119 1.06 -13.70 -2.38
N MET A 120 2.31 -13.32 -2.42
CA MET A 120 2.99 -12.90 -3.64
C MET A 120 3.92 -14.00 -4.12
N ASP A 121 3.92 -14.28 -5.41
CA ASP A 121 4.83 -15.24 -6.02
C ASP A 121 6.28 -14.86 -5.66
N ALA A 122 7.05 -15.86 -5.20
CA ALA A 122 8.42 -15.65 -4.73
C ALA A 122 9.33 -15.04 -5.81
N ALA A 123 9.18 -15.48 -7.05
CA ALA A 123 10.00 -14.94 -8.15
C ALA A 123 9.68 -13.47 -8.43
N VAL A 124 8.40 -13.11 -8.34
CA VAL A 124 7.97 -11.71 -8.51
C VAL A 124 8.53 -10.84 -7.38
N LEU A 125 8.40 -11.32 -6.14
CA LEU A 125 8.93 -10.61 -4.98
C LEU A 125 10.46 -10.43 -5.10
N ASP A 126 11.19 -11.48 -5.43
CA ASP A 126 12.64 -11.41 -5.57
C ASP A 126 13.06 -10.38 -6.61
N ALA A 127 12.36 -10.32 -7.73
CA ALA A 127 12.64 -9.32 -8.77
C ALA A 127 12.39 -7.90 -8.27
N ARG A 128 11.34 -7.69 -7.45
CA ARG A 128 11.09 -6.38 -6.83
C ARG A 128 12.20 -6.01 -5.86
N LEU A 129 12.64 -6.96 -5.03
CA LEU A 129 13.71 -6.71 -4.07
C LEU A 129 15.02 -6.33 -4.78
N GLN A 130 15.37 -7.05 -5.84
CA GLN A 130 16.58 -6.74 -6.63
C GLN A 130 16.50 -5.34 -7.23
N ARG A 131 15.33 -4.98 -7.78
CA ARG A 131 15.14 -3.65 -8.37
C ARG A 131 15.27 -2.55 -7.32
N LEU A 132 14.70 -2.77 -6.13
CA LEU A 132 14.78 -1.81 -5.04
C LEU A 132 16.23 -1.61 -4.58
N GLU A 133 17.01 -2.68 -4.46
CA GLU A 133 18.44 -2.57 -4.15
C GLU A 133 19.18 -1.74 -5.19
N GLN A 134 18.87 -1.94 -6.48
CA GLN A 134 19.50 -1.21 -7.56
C GLN A 134 19.25 0.30 -7.48
N ILE A 135 18.08 0.70 -6.99
CA ILE A 135 17.73 2.11 -6.89
C ILE A 135 18.02 2.70 -5.51
N GLY A 136 18.68 1.94 -4.63
CA GLY A 136 19.25 2.48 -3.40
C GLY A 136 18.50 2.17 -2.10
N TYR A 137 17.46 1.33 -2.13
CA TYR A 137 16.76 0.92 -0.92
C TYR A 137 17.48 -0.24 -0.23
N ASP A 138 17.44 -0.27 1.09
CA ASP A 138 17.95 -1.38 1.88
C ASP A 138 16.81 -2.36 2.17
N THR A 139 16.73 -3.42 1.37
CA THR A 139 15.64 -4.38 1.51
C THR A 139 15.77 -5.26 2.76
N SER A 140 16.93 -5.26 3.42
CA SER A 140 17.09 -5.99 4.68
C SER A 140 16.27 -5.39 5.82
N GLU A 141 15.84 -4.14 5.68
CA GLU A 141 15.00 -3.46 6.67
C GLU A 141 13.51 -3.71 6.49
N LEU A 142 13.10 -4.41 5.43
CA LEU A 142 11.70 -4.71 5.19
C LEU A 142 11.14 -5.67 6.24
N ILE A 143 9.94 -5.37 6.70
CA ILE A 143 9.14 -6.21 7.58
C ILE A 143 8.08 -6.88 6.71
N TYR A 144 7.88 -8.18 6.92
CA TYR A 144 6.89 -8.98 6.21
C TYR A 144 5.76 -9.33 7.18
N PRO A 145 4.64 -8.59 7.16
CA PRO A 145 3.53 -8.92 8.05
C PRO A 145 2.92 -10.26 7.68
N ASP A 146 2.34 -10.95 8.65
CA ASP A 146 1.56 -12.15 8.36
C ASP A 146 0.38 -11.78 7.49
N GLN A 147 0.04 -12.66 6.54
CA GLN A 147 -1.11 -12.48 5.66
C GLN A 147 -1.85 -13.80 5.53
N TRP A 148 -3.13 -13.69 5.15
CA TRP A 148 -3.96 -14.85 4.90
C TRP A 148 -3.42 -15.66 3.72
N GLU A 149 -3.80 -16.92 3.65
CA GLU A 149 -3.29 -17.84 2.61
C GLU A 149 -3.84 -17.51 1.22
N SER A 150 -5.05 -16.93 1.16
CA SER A 150 -5.73 -16.66 -0.09
C SER A 150 -6.67 -15.48 0.04
N VAL A 151 -7.13 -14.97 -1.09
CA VAL A 151 -8.15 -13.91 -1.13
C VAL A 151 -9.44 -14.41 -0.44
N GLU A 152 -9.80 -15.66 -0.67
CA GLU A 152 -11.02 -16.25 -0.12
C GLU A 152 -10.94 -16.39 1.42
N ALA A 153 -9.75 -16.63 1.95
CA ALA A 153 -9.54 -16.73 3.40
C ALA A 153 -9.50 -15.37 4.09
N ALA A 154 -9.22 -14.31 3.36
CA ALA A 154 -9.10 -12.97 3.93
C ALA A 154 -10.47 -12.36 4.19
N PRO A 155 -10.72 -11.84 5.41
CA PRO A 155 -11.97 -11.12 5.68
C PRO A 155 -12.00 -9.77 4.94
N ASP A 156 -13.18 -9.24 4.72
CA ASP A 156 -13.36 -7.91 4.17
C ASP A 156 -13.35 -6.89 5.31
N ASP A 157 -12.17 -6.66 5.87
CA ASP A 157 -12.01 -5.82 7.05
C ASP A 157 -12.39 -4.35 6.78
N ALA A 158 -12.20 -3.87 5.55
CA ALA A 158 -12.55 -2.49 5.21
C ALA A 158 -14.07 -2.24 5.26
N ALA A 159 -14.88 -3.27 5.14
CA ALA A 159 -16.33 -3.14 5.24
C ALA A 159 -16.78 -2.65 6.61
N GLU A 160 -15.97 -2.89 7.66
CA GLU A 160 -16.26 -2.41 9.02
C GLU A 160 -16.15 -0.89 9.13
N ALA A 161 -15.52 -0.22 8.18
CA ALA A 161 -15.41 1.24 8.17
C ALA A 161 -16.71 1.94 7.82
N GLY A 162 -17.71 1.18 7.45
CA GLY A 162 -19.03 1.69 7.21
C GLY A 162 -19.33 2.12 5.84
#